data_6a798bf7f23c79f8aa6c7193ddadac38
#
_entry.id   6a798bf7f23c79f8aa6c7193ddadac38
#
_cell.length_a   1.000
_cell.length_b   1.000
_cell.length_c   1.000
_cell.angle_alpha   90.00
_cell.angle_beta   90.00
_cell.angle_gamma   90.00
#
_symmetry.space_group_name_H-M   'P 1'
#
loop_
_entity.id
_entity.type
_entity.pdbx_description
1 polymer ?
#
loop_
_entity_poly.entity_id
_entity_poly.type
_entity_poly.pdbx_seq_one_letter_code
_entity_poly.pdbx_strand_id
1 'polypeptide(L)'
;INETDNGYYIKGNQHYKPYNTAVEGDYSQAAFFFVADAIGNNVKISNLADESIQGDKKIVEIISALCYNNSGNEKSVYSVDAENIPDLVPFLAVLCSLSGKTSEITGIQRLKIKESDRIISTADMINSLGGKAIPSDDSLLIKPVESFIGGTVDSCGDHRIVMSAAIAAT
;
A
#
# COMPACT_ATOMS: atom_id res chain seq x y z
N ILE A 1 -11.91 -22.57 -16.39
CA ILE A 1 -11.99 -22.51 -14.93
C ILE A 1 -13.43 -22.20 -14.57
N ASN A 2 -14.03 -22.99 -13.70
CA ASN A 2 -15.37 -22.75 -13.19
C ASN A 2 -15.28 -22.47 -11.69
N GLU A 3 -15.90 -21.40 -11.25
CA GLU A 3 -16.03 -21.09 -9.83
C GLU A 3 -17.08 -22.03 -9.20
N THR A 4 -16.84 -22.47 -7.98
CA THR A 4 -17.71 -23.32 -7.17
C THR A 4 -17.84 -22.72 -5.76
N ASP A 5 -18.81 -23.17 -4.98
CA ASP A 5 -19.04 -22.65 -3.62
C ASP A 5 -17.81 -22.76 -2.69
N ASN A 6 -16.89 -23.66 -2.96
CA ASN A 6 -15.71 -23.94 -2.12
C ASN A 6 -14.37 -23.72 -2.84
N GLY A 7 -14.36 -23.04 -4.00
CA GLY A 7 -13.11 -22.78 -4.76
C GLY A 7 -13.31 -22.83 -6.27
N TYR A 8 -12.34 -23.40 -6.98
CA TYR A 8 -12.33 -23.42 -8.43
C TYR A 8 -12.19 -24.85 -8.96
N TYR A 9 -12.99 -25.22 -9.95
CA TYR A 9 -12.83 -26.45 -10.71
C TYR A 9 -12.05 -26.18 -12.00
N ILE A 10 -10.93 -26.87 -12.16
CA ILE A 10 -10.10 -26.82 -13.37
C ILE A 10 -10.07 -28.21 -13.97
N LYS A 11 -10.62 -28.33 -15.19
CA LYS A 11 -10.62 -29.61 -15.91
C LYS A 11 -9.17 -30.01 -16.27
N GLY A 12 -8.79 -31.23 -16.04
CA GLY A 12 -7.49 -31.77 -16.47
C GLY A 12 -7.32 -31.87 -17.98
N ASN A 13 -6.12 -32.25 -18.42
CA ASN A 13 -5.76 -32.47 -19.82
C ASN A 13 -6.04 -31.26 -20.74
N GLN A 14 -5.78 -30.06 -20.25
CA GLN A 14 -5.87 -28.81 -21.02
C GLN A 14 -4.49 -28.42 -21.51
N HIS A 15 -4.45 -27.70 -22.64
CA HIS A 15 -3.24 -27.08 -23.18
C HIS A 15 -3.48 -25.61 -23.40
N TYR A 16 -2.50 -24.78 -23.04
CA TYR A 16 -2.52 -23.36 -23.37
C TYR A 16 -2.47 -23.15 -24.87
N LYS A 17 -3.29 -22.27 -25.36
CA LYS A 17 -3.24 -21.83 -26.76
C LYS A 17 -2.45 -20.53 -26.83
N PRO A 18 -1.52 -20.40 -27.79
CA PRO A 18 -0.84 -19.14 -28.03
C PRO A 18 -1.86 -18.02 -28.25
N TYR A 19 -1.64 -16.90 -27.58
CA TYR A 19 -2.48 -15.71 -27.72
C TYR A 19 -1.60 -14.45 -27.65
N ASN A 20 -1.78 -13.55 -28.59
CA ASN A 20 -1.06 -12.27 -28.61
C ASN A 20 -1.83 -11.27 -27.72
N THR A 21 -1.20 -10.83 -26.65
CA THR A 21 -1.76 -9.83 -25.75
C THR A 21 -0.67 -8.93 -25.22
N ALA A 22 -1.03 -7.73 -24.83
CA ALA A 22 -0.16 -6.85 -24.03
C ALA A 22 -0.53 -7.01 -22.57
N VAL A 23 0.48 -7.20 -21.72
CA VAL A 23 0.30 -7.18 -20.27
C VAL A 23 0.15 -5.72 -19.85
N GLU A 24 -0.89 -5.44 -19.07
CA GLU A 24 -1.10 -4.08 -18.53
C GLU A 24 -0.02 -3.71 -17.50
N GLY A 25 0.16 -2.41 -17.24
CA GLY A 25 1.03 -1.92 -16.19
C GLY A 25 0.55 -2.34 -14.80
N ASP A 26 1.49 -2.58 -13.90
CA ASP A 26 1.25 -3.09 -12.54
C ASP A 26 0.96 -1.95 -11.57
N TYR A 27 -0.26 -1.87 -11.05
CA TYR A 27 -0.65 -0.86 -10.06
C TYR A 27 0.04 -1.05 -8.70
N SER A 28 0.42 -2.28 -8.32
CA SER A 28 1.19 -2.51 -7.09
C SER A 28 2.56 -1.84 -7.17
N GLN A 29 3.23 -1.93 -8.33
CA GLN A 29 4.51 -1.28 -8.55
C GLN A 29 4.36 0.23 -8.75
N ALA A 30 3.33 0.66 -9.48
CA ALA A 30 3.05 2.07 -9.69
C ALA A 30 2.71 2.81 -8.39
N ALA A 31 2.15 2.12 -7.39
CA ALA A 31 1.73 2.72 -6.13
C ALA A 31 2.87 3.43 -5.38
N PHE A 32 4.11 2.94 -5.46
CA PHE A 32 5.28 3.63 -4.91
C PHE A 32 5.44 5.02 -5.50
N PHE A 33 5.33 5.10 -6.82
CA PHE A 33 5.49 6.36 -7.54
C PHE A 33 4.29 7.29 -7.34
N PHE A 34 3.08 6.76 -7.20
CA PHE A 34 1.91 7.54 -6.81
C PHE A 34 2.08 8.17 -5.44
N VAL A 35 2.63 7.42 -4.47
CA VAL A 35 2.92 7.96 -3.14
C VAL A 35 4.06 8.98 -3.21
N ALA A 36 5.13 8.71 -3.99
CA ALA A 36 6.21 9.67 -4.19
C ALA A 36 5.69 11.00 -4.75
N ASP A 37 4.79 10.96 -5.76
CA ASP A 37 4.16 12.16 -6.32
C ASP A 37 3.30 12.89 -5.27
N ALA A 38 2.49 12.14 -4.53
CA ALA A 38 1.58 12.69 -3.52
C ALA A 38 2.31 13.39 -2.35
N ILE A 39 3.55 12.97 -2.04
CA ILE A 39 4.39 13.63 -1.01
C ILE A 39 5.29 14.75 -1.58
N GLY A 40 5.16 15.07 -2.87
CA GLY A 40 5.77 16.27 -3.47
C GLY A 40 6.92 16.04 -4.45
N ASN A 41 7.19 14.79 -4.87
CA ASN A 41 8.32 14.49 -5.77
C ASN A 41 8.08 14.73 -7.27
N ASN A 42 6.88 15.18 -7.67
CA ASN A 42 6.54 15.51 -9.05
C ASN A 42 6.85 14.37 -10.05
N VAL A 43 6.34 13.20 -9.79
CA VAL A 43 6.54 11.99 -10.59
C VAL A 43 5.39 11.82 -11.58
N LYS A 44 5.71 11.59 -12.87
CA LYS A 44 4.72 11.23 -13.88
C LYS A 44 4.68 9.73 -14.11
N ILE A 45 3.50 9.14 -13.95
CA ILE A 45 3.26 7.72 -14.21
C ILE A 45 2.48 7.62 -15.54
N SER A 46 2.89 6.70 -16.38
CA SER A 46 2.25 6.44 -17.68
C SER A 46 2.08 4.96 -17.93
N ASN A 47 1.29 4.61 -18.92
CA ASN A 47 1.07 3.22 -19.36
C ASN A 47 0.36 2.33 -18.34
N LEU A 48 -0.53 2.92 -17.52
CA LEU A 48 -1.48 2.19 -16.70
C LEU A 48 -2.84 2.17 -17.39
N ALA A 49 -3.56 1.05 -17.27
CA ALA A 49 -4.90 0.93 -17.84
C ALA A 49 -5.94 1.54 -16.90
N ASP A 50 -6.72 2.50 -17.40
CA ASP A 50 -7.80 3.13 -16.63
C ASP A 50 -8.90 2.12 -16.24
N GLU A 51 -9.13 1.10 -17.07
CA GLU A 51 -10.11 0.04 -16.85
C GLU A 51 -9.51 -1.19 -16.17
N SER A 52 -8.34 -1.05 -15.51
CA SER A 52 -7.70 -2.15 -14.79
C SER A 52 -8.59 -2.67 -13.66
N ILE A 53 -8.64 -4.00 -13.54
CA ILE A 53 -9.32 -4.72 -12.46
C ILE A 53 -8.40 -5.00 -11.26
N GLN A 54 -7.15 -4.53 -11.29
CA GLN A 54 -6.21 -4.70 -10.19
C GLN A 54 -6.72 -3.99 -8.94
N GLY A 55 -6.80 -4.71 -7.81
CA GLY A 55 -7.25 -4.15 -6.53
C GLY A 55 -6.42 -2.94 -6.09
N ASP A 56 -5.11 -2.99 -6.34
CA ASP A 56 -4.16 -1.94 -5.94
C ASP A 56 -4.34 -0.60 -6.69
N LYS A 57 -5.16 -0.56 -7.75
CA LYS A 57 -5.63 0.69 -8.35
C LYS A 57 -6.32 1.62 -7.33
N LYS A 58 -6.84 1.07 -6.24
CA LYS A 58 -7.45 1.81 -5.12
C LYS A 58 -6.51 2.87 -4.52
N ILE A 59 -5.20 2.78 -4.75
CA ILE A 59 -4.22 3.80 -4.32
C ILE A 59 -4.59 5.20 -4.81
N VAL A 60 -5.12 5.33 -6.03
CA VAL A 60 -5.49 6.61 -6.62
C VAL A 60 -6.64 7.27 -5.85
N GLU A 61 -7.64 6.49 -5.45
CA GLU A 61 -8.77 6.95 -4.63
C GLU A 61 -8.32 7.34 -3.22
N ILE A 62 -7.45 6.53 -2.62
CA ILE A 62 -6.91 6.78 -1.27
C ILE A 62 -6.12 8.09 -1.24
N ILE A 63 -5.23 8.31 -2.21
CA ILE A 63 -4.47 9.56 -2.34
C ILE A 63 -5.43 10.75 -2.49
N SER A 64 -6.43 10.62 -3.34
CA SER A 64 -7.43 11.68 -3.54
C SER A 64 -8.16 12.02 -2.23
N ALA A 65 -8.55 11.02 -1.45
CA ALA A 65 -9.23 11.21 -0.18
C ALA A 65 -8.34 11.81 0.92
N LEU A 66 -7.07 11.41 0.98
CA LEU A 66 -6.13 11.89 1.99
C LEU A 66 -5.60 13.29 1.69
N CYS A 67 -5.20 13.55 0.44
CA CYS A 67 -4.45 14.75 0.08
C CYS A 67 -5.35 15.90 -0.40
N TYR A 68 -6.49 15.61 -1.04
CA TYR A 68 -7.31 16.64 -1.68
C TYR A 68 -8.64 16.92 -0.98
N ASN A 69 -9.15 16.01 -0.14
CA ASN A 69 -10.41 16.22 0.58
C ASN A 69 -10.16 16.76 2.00
N ASN A 70 -9.91 18.04 2.11
CA ASN A 70 -9.76 18.77 3.40
C ASN A 70 -11.09 19.05 4.12
N SER A 71 -12.21 18.46 3.69
CA SER A 71 -13.56 18.75 4.21
C SER A 71 -13.93 18.00 5.50
N GLY A 72 -13.01 17.29 6.12
CA GLY A 72 -13.26 16.52 7.34
C GLY A 72 -12.84 17.29 8.61
N ASN A 73 -13.61 17.09 9.68
CA ASN A 73 -13.27 17.55 11.03
C ASN A 73 -11.84 17.06 11.37
N GLU A 74 -10.94 17.96 11.77
CA GLU A 74 -9.54 17.66 12.16
C GLU A 74 -9.39 16.55 13.24
N LYS A 75 -10.49 16.17 13.87
CA LYS A 75 -10.56 15.13 14.92
C LYS A 75 -10.95 13.74 14.42
N SER A 76 -11.31 13.57 13.14
CA SER A 76 -11.70 12.25 12.64
C SER A 76 -10.47 11.44 12.21
N VAL A 77 -10.40 10.18 12.66
CA VAL A 77 -9.41 9.21 12.17
C VAL A 77 -9.80 8.82 10.74
N TYR A 78 -8.86 8.91 9.80
CA TYR A 78 -9.05 8.40 8.45
C TYR A 78 -8.83 6.89 8.44
N SER A 79 -9.83 6.11 8.04
CA SER A 79 -9.73 4.65 8.02
C SER A 79 -9.63 4.13 6.59
N VAL A 80 -8.68 3.20 6.38
CA VAL A 80 -8.49 2.46 5.13
C VAL A 80 -8.60 0.98 5.41
N ASP A 81 -9.57 0.32 4.79
CA ASP A 81 -9.61 -1.13 4.74
C ASP A 81 -8.67 -1.64 3.63
N ALA A 82 -7.64 -2.39 4.04
CA ALA A 82 -6.60 -2.93 3.18
C ALA A 82 -6.69 -4.45 2.98
N GLU A 83 -7.81 -5.08 3.32
CA GLU A 83 -8.01 -6.53 3.16
C GLU A 83 -7.70 -7.00 1.73
N ASN A 84 -8.14 -6.24 0.73
CA ASN A 84 -7.97 -6.57 -0.68
C ASN A 84 -6.81 -5.84 -1.38
N ILE A 85 -6.03 -5.04 -0.62
CA ILE A 85 -4.87 -4.27 -1.11
C ILE A 85 -3.66 -4.42 -0.16
N PRO A 86 -3.35 -5.62 0.34
CA PRO A 86 -2.35 -5.83 1.39
C PRO A 86 -0.95 -5.36 0.97
N ASP A 87 -0.67 -5.36 -0.31
CA ASP A 87 0.62 -4.99 -0.84
C ASP A 87 0.86 -3.47 -0.86
N LEU A 88 -0.20 -2.67 -0.70
CA LEU A 88 -0.10 -1.22 -0.57
C LEU A 88 0.30 -0.75 0.84
N VAL A 89 0.14 -1.57 1.87
CA VAL A 89 0.21 -1.14 3.28
C VAL A 89 1.51 -0.42 3.65
N PRO A 90 2.72 -0.89 3.26
CA PRO A 90 3.95 -0.18 3.64
C PRO A 90 4.03 1.25 3.10
N PHE A 91 3.62 1.48 1.84
CA PHE A 91 3.66 2.85 1.29
C PHE A 91 2.44 3.68 1.70
N LEU A 92 1.29 3.06 1.97
CA LEU A 92 0.17 3.76 2.61
C LEU A 92 0.57 4.28 3.99
N ALA A 93 1.39 3.53 4.74
CA ALA A 93 1.90 4.00 6.03
C ALA A 93 2.77 5.25 5.88
N VAL A 94 3.61 5.32 4.84
CA VAL A 94 4.39 6.53 4.51
C VAL A 94 3.45 7.70 4.19
N LEU A 95 2.49 7.50 3.28
CA LEU A 95 1.52 8.52 2.89
C LEU A 95 0.71 9.02 4.09
N CYS A 96 0.18 8.11 4.91
CA CYS A 96 -0.59 8.44 6.10
C CYS A 96 0.25 9.24 7.11
N SER A 97 1.54 8.90 7.28
CA SER A 97 2.44 9.63 8.18
C SER A 97 2.60 11.11 7.80
N LEU A 98 2.54 11.42 6.50
CA LEU A 98 2.75 12.78 5.97
C LEU A 98 1.44 13.49 5.59
N SER A 99 0.29 12.84 5.80
CA SER A 99 -1.03 13.37 5.39
C SER A 99 -1.60 14.48 6.30
N GLY A 100 -0.98 14.73 7.45
CA GLY A 100 -1.51 15.64 8.46
C GLY A 100 -2.71 15.09 9.26
N LYS A 101 -3.17 13.85 8.98
CA LYS A 101 -4.33 13.22 9.62
C LYS A 101 -3.92 11.95 10.36
N THR A 102 -4.50 11.73 11.56
CA THR A 102 -4.42 10.40 12.18
C THR A 102 -5.15 9.40 11.28
N SER A 103 -4.49 8.29 10.94
CA SER A 103 -5.02 7.30 10.03
C SER A 103 -4.94 5.90 10.63
N GLU A 104 -5.89 5.04 10.30
CA GLU A 104 -5.89 3.64 10.70
C GLU A 104 -6.05 2.77 9.45
N ILE A 105 -5.10 1.85 9.24
CA ILE A 105 -5.15 0.85 8.18
C ILE A 105 -5.61 -0.45 8.83
N THR A 106 -6.74 -0.99 8.37
CA THR A 106 -7.41 -2.18 8.94
C THR A 106 -7.45 -3.32 7.94
N GLY A 107 -7.88 -4.53 8.38
CA GLY A 107 -7.99 -5.70 7.50
C GLY A 107 -6.64 -6.28 7.09
N ILE A 108 -5.61 -6.12 7.93
CA ILE A 108 -4.22 -6.42 7.56
C ILE A 108 -3.66 -7.69 8.22
N GLN A 109 -4.49 -8.50 8.85
CA GLN A 109 -4.04 -9.71 9.56
C GLN A 109 -3.20 -10.65 8.68
N ARG A 110 -3.53 -10.76 7.37
CA ARG A 110 -2.78 -11.60 6.42
C ARG A 110 -1.35 -11.13 6.17
N LEU A 111 -0.99 -9.92 6.57
CA LEU A 111 0.37 -9.41 6.43
C LEU A 111 1.38 -10.10 7.34
N LYS A 112 0.93 -10.78 8.38
CA LYS A 112 1.81 -11.57 9.29
C LYS A 112 2.51 -12.74 8.62
N ILE A 113 1.98 -13.21 7.49
CA ILE A 113 2.47 -14.39 6.75
C ILE A 113 3.05 -14.02 5.37
N LYS A 114 3.45 -12.77 5.18
CA LYS A 114 4.15 -12.32 3.96
C LYS A 114 5.67 -12.62 4.07
N GLU A 115 6.50 -11.96 3.28
CA GLU A 115 7.97 -12.11 3.31
C GLU A 115 8.56 -11.78 4.69
N SER A 116 7.92 -10.88 5.42
CA SER A 116 8.14 -10.57 6.85
C SER A 116 6.80 -10.56 7.58
N ASP A 117 6.77 -10.44 8.91
CA ASP A 117 5.59 -9.88 9.58
C ASP A 117 5.48 -8.41 9.18
N ARG A 118 4.77 -8.18 8.05
CA ARG A 118 4.74 -6.87 7.39
C ARG A 118 4.01 -5.81 8.22
N ILE A 119 3.20 -6.20 9.21
CA ILE A 119 2.60 -5.27 10.16
C ILE A 119 3.70 -4.66 11.03
N ILE A 120 4.51 -5.53 11.63
CA ILE A 120 5.58 -5.12 12.52
C ILE A 120 6.68 -4.40 11.74
N SER A 121 7.17 -4.96 10.62
CA SER A 121 8.23 -4.34 9.84
C SER A 121 7.83 -2.98 9.25
N THR A 122 6.54 -2.78 8.91
CA THR A 122 6.04 -1.46 8.50
C THR A 122 6.04 -0.48 9.67
N ALA A 123 5.57 -0.90 10.84
CA ALA A 123 5.57 -0.04 12.03
C ALA A 123 7.00 0.35 12.42
N ASP A 124 7.92 -0.60 12.43
CA ASP A 124 9.33 -0.37 12.78
C ASP A 124 10.01 0.57 11.77
N MET A 125 9.74 0.40 10.47
CA MET A 125 10.21 1.30 9.43
C MET A 125 9.77 2.74 9.70
N ILE A 126 8.46 2.97 9.89
CA ILE A 126 7.92 4.32 10.15
C ILE A 126 8.52 4.91 11.43
N ASN A 127 8.58 4.12 12.50
CA ASN A 127 9.11 4.59 13.79
C ASN A 127 10.61 4.88 13.73
N SER A 128 11.39 4.08 12.99
CA SER A 128 12.84 4.30 12.80
C SER A 128 13.15 5.56 12.01
N LEU A 129 12.21 6.00 11.16
CA LEU A 129 12.33 7.25 10.41
C LEU A 129 11.82 8.48 11.17
N GLY A 130 11.39 8.30 12.43
CA GLY A 130 10.86 9.39 13.27
C GLY A 130 9.36 9.61 13.14
N GLY A 131 8.65 8.73 12.44
CA GLY A 131 7.20 8.68 12.41
C GLY A 131 6.59 8.09 13.68
N LYS A 132 5.28 7.84 13.66
CA LYS A 132 4.53 7.26 14.79
C LYS A 132 3.51 6.25 14.31
N ALA A 133 3.89 4.99 14.25
CA ALA A 133 3.03 3.86 13.89
C ALA A 133 2.88 2.90 15.07
N ILE A 134 1.64 2.51 15.36
CA ILE A 134 1.29 1.63 16.47
C ILE A 134 0.60 0.41 15.87
N PRO A 135 1.27 -0.76 15.85
CA PRO A 135 0.69 -1.98 15.30
C PRO A 135 -0.28 -2.64 16.27
N SER A 136 -1.28 -3.32 15.74
CA SER A 136 -2.15 -4.25 16.45
C SER A 136 -2.26 -5.56 15.65
N ASP A 137 -3.13 -6.47 16.09
CA ASP A 137 -3.28 -7.78 15.44
C ASP A 137 -3.81 -7.69 14.00
N ASP A 138 -4.63 -6.70 13.69
CA ASP A 138 -5.30 -6.53 12.40
C ASP A 138 -5.35 -5.06 11.93
N SER A 139 -4.62 -4.19 12.58
CA SER A 139 -4.58 -2.78 12.18
C SER A 139 -3.23 -2.12 12.47
N LEU A 140 -3.01 -0.99 11.82
CA LEU A 140 -1.89 -0.11 12.02
C LEU A 140 -2.41 1.32 12.20
N LEU A 141 -2.30 1.85 13.43
CA LEU A 141 -2.64 3.24 13.72
C LEU A 141 -1.42 4.12 13.46
N ILE A 142 -1.60 5.14 12.63
CA ILE A 142 -0.54 6.07 12.21
C ILE A 142 -0.91 7.47 12.64
N LYS A 143 -0.03 8.10 13.42
CA LYS A 143 -0.15 9.51 13.77
C LYS A 143 0.68 10.34 12.80
N PRO A 144 0.16 11.48 12.33
CA PRO A 144 0.88 12.30 11.38
C PRO A 144 2.12 12.93 12.03
N VAL A 145 3.12 13.16 11.18
CA VAL A 145 4.32 13.95 11.47
C VAL A 145 4.50 14.99 10.38
N GLU A 146 5.20 16.07 10.68
CA GLU A 146 5.47 17.13 9.71
C GLU A 146 6.45 16.66 8.63
N SER A 147 7.46 15.90 9.05
CA SER A 147 8.45 15.28 8.17
C SER A 147 9.10 14.09 8.86
N PHE A 148 9.67 13.19 8.09
CA PHE A 148 10.60 12.20 8.59
C PHE A 148 11.96 12.85 8.90
N ILE A 149 12.62 12.36 9.95
CA ILE A 149 13.94 12.87 10.36
C ILE A 149 15.09 12.00 9.85
N GLY A 150 14.75 10.90 9.14
CA GLY A 150 15.69 9.90 8.69
C GLY A 150 16.05 8.90 9.78
N GLY A 151 16.77 7.86 9.40
CA GLY A 151 17.16 6.78 10.32
C GLY A 151 17.71 5.56 9.59
N THR A 152 17.92 4.49 10.34
CA THR A 152 18.29 3.18 9.78
C THR A 152 17.08 2.26 9.84
N VAL A 153 16.73 1.70 8.70
CA VAL A 153 15.60 0.77 8.56
C VAL A 153 16.13 -0.64 8.32
N ASP A 154 15.66 -1.59 9.12
CA ASP A 154 15.80 -3.01 8.79
C ASP A 154 14.68 -3.40 7.82
N SER A 155 15.06 -3.91 6.66
CA SER A 155 14.11 -4.36 5.66
C SER A 155 13.42 -5.69 6.01
N CYS A 156 13.93 -6.42 6.97
CA CYS A 156 13.48 -7.76 7.33
C CYS A 156 13.41 -8.73 6.12
N GLY A 157 14.24 -8.50 5.09
CA GLY A 157 14.23 -9.26 3.83
C GLY A 157 13.02 -8.97 2.92
N ASP A 158 12.22 -7.97 3.23
CA ASP A 158 11.01 -7.59 2.47
C ASP A 158 11.30 -6.39 1.55
N HIS A 159 11.22 -6.62 0.23
CA HIS A 159 11.47 -5.60 -0.78
C HIS A 159 10.50 -4.40 -0.68
N ARG A 160 9.26 -4.61 -0.21
CA ARG A 160 8.28 -3.53 -0.05
C ARG A 160 8.65 -2.59 1.08
N ILE A 161 9.29 -3.10 2.13
CA ILE A 161 9.84 -2.25 3.21
C ILE A 161 10.99 -1.40 2.67
N VAL A 162 11.93 -2.01 1.90
CA VAL A 162 13.04 -1.25 1.26
C VAL A 162 12.51 -0.12 0.38
N MET A 163 11.57 -0.44 -0.52
CA MET A 163 11.02 0.52 -1.47
C MET A 163 10.25 1.63 -0.74
N SER A 164 9.47 1.29 0.30
CA SER A 164 8.73 2.27 1.09
C SER A 164 9.66 3.20 1.88
N ALA A 165 10.73 2.65 2.45
CA ALA A 165 11.76 3.47 3.12
C ALA A 165 12.48 4.40 2.13
N ALA A 166 12.74 3.94 0.89
CA ALA A 166 13.32 4.78 -0.15
C ALA A 166 12.41 5.96 -0.53
N ILE A 167 11.09 5.71 -0.65
CA ILE A 167 10.10 6.79 -0.89
C ILE A 167 10.03 7.75 0.30
N ALA A 168 10.09 7.24 1.53
CA ALA A 168 10.07 8.09 2.73
C ALA A 168 11.30 8.98 2.86
N ALA A 169 12.41 8.66 2.16
CA ALA A 169 13.66 9.42 2.16
C ALA A 169 13.70 10.53 1.09
N THR A 170 12.66 10.68 0.27
CA THR A 170 12.59 11.69 -0.79
C THR A 170 11.79 12.90 -0.35
#